data_68445602816783c225251a2b5825d87b
#
_entry.id   68445602816783c225251a2b5825d87b
#
_cell.length_a   1.000
_cell.length_b   1.000
_cell.length_c   1.000
_cell.angle_alpha   90.00
_cell.angle_beta   90.00
_cell.angle_gamma   90.00
#
_symmetry.space_group_name_H-M   'P 1'
#
loop_
_entity.id
_entity.type
_entity.pdbx_description
1 polymer ?
#
loop_
_entity_poly.entity_id
_entity_poly.type
_entity_poly.pdbx_seq_one_letter_code
_entity_poly.pdbx_strand_id
1 'polypeptide(L)'
;GDVYKRQLNTSGQNIIENSERLLFDLAEKGSFNSSLIKFDEAMRQTIDMASAAYKNEEGIVGVPTGLRDLDDRLGGLHKSDLIIIAGRPSMGKTALATNIAFNASQKLQESGKKSCIAFFSLEMSSEQLSTRILAEQSRIKSNDIRRGRISDEQFDKFLETSKNISELPLFIDETPAITIAAMSNRARRIKRIH
;
A
#
# COMPACT_ATOMS: atom_id res chain seq x y z
N GLY A 1 32.58 -7.42 36.21
CA GLY A 1 31.73 -6.23 36.49
C GLY A 1 31.31 -5.46 35.25
N ASP A 2 32.04 -5.56 34.10
CA ASP A 2 31.81 -4.66 32.92
C ASP A 2 30.77 -5.15 31.90
N VAL A 3 30.38 -6.39 31.96
CA VAL A 3 29.37 -6.94 31.02
C VAL A 3 27.96 -6.44 31.38
N TYR A 4 27.67 -6.23 32.66
CA TYR A 4 26.36 -5.75 33.12
C TYR A 4 26.15 -4.24 32.92
N LYS A 5 27.21 -3.43 32.86
CA LYS A 5 27.10 -1.97 32.63
C LYS A 5 26.82 -1.59 31.17
N ARG A 6 27.15 -2.46 30.20
CA ARG A 6 26.85 -2.23 28.78
C ARG A 6 25.39 -2.46 28.42
N GLN A 7 24.63 -3.19 29.21
CA GLN A 7 23.19 -3.46 28.95
C GLN A 7 22.25 -2.34 29.44
N LEU A 8 22.72 -1.45 30.28
CA LEU A 8 21.89 -0.40 30.90
C LEU A 8 21.70 0.88 30.07
N ASN A 9 22.44 1.03 28.96
CA ASN A 9 22.36 2.23 28.12
C ASN A 9 21.75 2.02 26.73
N THR A 10 21.18 0.84 26.45
CA THR A 10 20.50 0.61 25.20
C THR A 10 19.01 0.92 25.39
N SER A 11 18.50 1.96 24.72
CA SER A 11 17.07 2.27 24.83
C SER A 11 16.25 1.05 24.41
N GLY A 12 15.10 0.82 25.05
CA GLY A 12 14.20 -0.30 24.70
C GLY A 12 13.89 -0.35 23.20
N GLN A 13 13.88 0.80 22.56
CA GLN A 13 13.70 0.95 21.12
C GLN A 13 14.84 0.33 20.30
N ASN A 14 16.08 0.53 20.72
CA ASN A 14 17.27 -0.07 20.07
C ASN A 14 17.30 -1.59 20.26
N ILE A 15 16.80 -2.09 21.38
CA ILE A 15 16.68 -3.55 21.62
C ILE A 15 15.63 -4.14 20.68
N ILE A 16 14.50 -3.49 20.50
CA ILE A 16 13.44 -3.90 19.60
C ILE A 16 13.96 -3.89 18.15
N GLU A 17 14.59 -2.81 17.70
CA GLU A 17 15.13 -2.69 16.34
C GLU A 17 16.20 -3.75 16.04
N ASN A 18 17.12 -4.01 16.98
CA ASN A 18 18.14 -5.04 16.82
C ASN A 18 17.53 -6.46 16.81
N SER A 19 16.53 -6.71 17.64
CA SER A 19 15.81 -7.98 17.66
C SER A 19 15.02 -8.20 16.38
N GLU A 20 14.34 -7.18 15.87
CA GLU A 20 13.65 -7.21 14.59
C GLU A 20 14.61 -7.47 13.45
N ARG A 21 15.79 -6.84 13.44
CA ARG A 21 16.83 -7.08 12.42
C ARG A 21 17.36 -8.51 12.46
N LEU A 22 17.67 -9.03 13.63
CA LEU A 22 18.14 -10.42 13.79
C LEU A 22 17.07 -11.44 13.37
N LEU A 23 15.81 -11.20 13.71
CA LEU A 23 14.70 -12.05 13.26
C LEU A 23 14.47 -11.94 11.75
N PHE A 24 14.68 -10.77 11.17
CA PHE A 24 14.63 -10.58 9.72
C PHE A 24 15.75 -11.35 9.02
N ASP A 25 16.98 -11.21 9.48
CA ASP A 25 18.15 -11.92 8.92
C ASP A 25 17.99 -13.45 9.05
N LEU A 26 17.41 -13.94 10.15
CA LEU A 26 17.09 -15.35 10.33
C LEU A 26 15.97 -15.82 9.38
N ALA A 27 14.95 -15.02 9.17
CA ALA A 27 13.87 -15.32 8.24
C ALA A 27 14.34 -15.31 6.79
N GLU A 28 15.24 -14.40 6.44
CA GLU A 28 15.88 -14.34 5.13
C GLU A 28 16.77 -15.57 4.88
N LYS A 29 17.60 -15.93 5.85
CA LYS A 29 18.46 -17.15 5.78
C LYS A 29 17.62 -18.43 5.74
N GLY A 30 16.48 -18.48 6.43
CA GLY A 30 15.53 -19.61 6.38
C GLY A 30 14.79 -19.75 5.06
N SER A 31 14.65 -18.66 4.31
CA SER A 31 13.99 -18.62 2.99
C SER A 31 14.89 -19.09 1.84
N PHE A 32 16.21 -19.19 2.06
CA PHE A 32 17.15 -19.64 1.03
C PHE A 32 17.01 -21.12 0.64
N ASN A 33 16.23 -21.90 1.37
CA ASN A 33 16.10 -23.35 1.12
C ASN A 33 14.98 -23.74 0.14
N SER A 34 14.26 -22.78 -0.46
CA SER A 34 13.13 -23.10 -1.36
C SER A 34 13.23 -22.50 -2.77
N SER A 35 14.40 -22.06 -3.21
CA SER A 35 14.49 -21.21 -4.40
C SER A 35 14.73 -21.94 -5.73
N LEU A 36 14.93 -23.26 -5.74
CA LEU A 36 15.08 -24.00 -6.98
C LEU A 36 13.77 -24.71 -7.34
N ILE A 37 13.02 -24.11 -8.25
CA ILE A 37 11.82 -24.70 -8.83
C ILE A 37 12.21 -25.37 -10.15
N LYS A 38 11.72 -26.59 -10.40
CA LYS A 38 11.93 -27.26 -11.67
C LYS A 38 11.25 -26.48 -12.79
N PHE A 39 11.86 -26.48 -13.96
CA PHE A 39 11.34 -25.72 -15.11
C PHE A 39 9.94 -26.17 -15.54
N ASP A 40 9.62 -27.46 -15.44
CA ASP A 40 8.29 -27.98 -15.72
C ASP A 40 7.21 -27.42 -14.78
N GLU A 41 7.55 -27.23 -13.51
CA GLU A 41 6.65 -26.63 -12.53
C GLU A 41 6.48 -25.11 -12.78
N ALA A 42 7.57 -24.41 -13.12
CA ALA A 42 7.50 -23.01 -13.52
C ALA A 42 6.64 -22.82 -14.79
N MET A 43 6.75 -23.73 -15.77
CA MET A 43 5.91 -23.73 -16.98
C MET A 43 4.44 -23.93 -16.64
N ARG A 44 4.08 -24.87 -15.76
CA ARG A 44 2.69 -25.06 -15.33
C ARG A 44 2.11 -23.78 -14.70
N GLN A 45 2.84 -23.16 -13.79
CA GLN A 45 2.43 -21.90 -13.17
C GLN A 45 2.22 -20.78 -14.22
N THR A 46 3.08 -20.73 -15.25
CA THR A 46 2.94 -19.77 -16.35
C THR A 46 1.68 -20.04 -17.19
N ILE A 47 1.40 -21.33 -17.50
CA ILE A 47 0.20 -21.72 -18.25
C ILE A 47 -1.07 -21.41 -17.45
N ASP A 48 -1.07 -21.69 -16.15
CA ASP A 48 -2.20 -21.39 -15.26
C ASP A 48 -2.47 -19.88 -15.20
N MET A 49 -1.42 -19.07 -15.10
CA MET A 49 -1.50 -17.62 -15.13
C MET A 49 -2.05 -17.11 -16.49
N ALA A 50 -1.52 -17.61 -17.58
CA ALA A 50 -1.97 -17.25 -18.94
C ALA A 50 -3.42 -17.67 -19.19
N SER A 51 -3.82 -18.85 -18.69
CA SER A 51 -5.20 -19.35 -18.79
C SER A 51 -6.16 -18.49 -17.96
N ALA A 52 -5.76 -18.07 -16.78
CA ALA A 52 -6.55 -17.14 -15.96
C ALA A 52 -6.70 -15.76 -16.64
N ALA A 53 -5.63 -15.26 -17.27
CA ALA A 53 -5.67 -14.04 -18.06
C ALA A 53 -6.60 -14.14 -19.26
N TYR A 54 -6.53 -15.25 -19.98
CA TYR A 54 -7.37 -15.50 -21.16
C TYR A 54 -8.87 -15.57 -20.84
N LYS A 55 -9.21 -16.09 -19.66
CA LYS A 55 -10.61 -16.17 -19.18
C LYS A 55 -11.14 -14.86 -18.60
N ASN A 56 -10.27 -13.90 -18.36
CA ASN A 56 -10.66 -12.61 -17.79
C ASN A 56 -11.01 -11.64 -18.93
N GLU A 57 -12.31 -11.38 -19.12
CA GLU A 57 -12.83 -10.49 -20.17
C GLU A 57 -12.30 -9.05 -20.03
N GLU A 58 -11.93 -8.62 -18.86
CA GLU A 58 -11.35 -7.27 -18.62
C GLU A 58 -9.87 -7.18 -19.00
N GLY A 59 -9.18 -8.29 -19.29
CA GLY A 59 -7.76 -8.29 -19.69
C GLY A 59 -6.77 -7.90 -18.59
N ILE A 60 -7.23 -7.61 -17.37
CA ILE A 60 -6.42 -7.17 -16.25
C ILE A 60 -6.23 -8.33 -15.27
N VAL A 61 -5.01 -8.85 -15.17
CA VAL A 61 -4.66 -9.98 -14.28
C VAL A 61 -4.21 -9.49 -12.91
N GLY A 62 -3.54 -8.36 -12.88
CA GLY A 62 -3.07 -7.70 -11.66
C GLY A 62 -4.17 -6.93 -10.93
N VAL A 63 -3.78 -6.18 -9.92
CA VAL A 63 -4.67 -5.23 -9.24
C VAL A 63 -4.81 -3.99 -10.11
N PRO A 64 -6.03 -3.59 -10.55
CA PRO A 64 -6.22 -2.43 -11.39
C PRO A 64 -5.75 -1.14 -10.69
N THR A 65 -5.12 -0.26 -11.44
CA THR A 65 -4.78 1.10 -10.99
C THR A 65 -5.98 2.05 -11.04
N GLY A 66 -7.02 1.68 -11.80
CA GLY A 66 -8.16 2.52 -12.11
C GLY A 66 -7.87 3.57 -13.18
N LEU A 67 -6.71 3.53 -13.82
CA LEU A 67 -6.31 4.39 -14.93
C LEU A 67 -6.21 3.51 -16.19
N ARG A 68 -7.21 3.61 -17.07
CA ARG A 68 -7.36 2.71 -18.21
C ARG A 68 -6.09 2.55 -19.03
N ASP A 69 -5.50 3.65 -19.50
CA ASP A 69 -4.30 3.59 -20.36
C ASP A 69 -3.09 2.97 -19.63
N LEU A 70 -3.04 3.08 -18.31
CA LEU A 70 -1.99 2.47 -17.50
C LEU A 70 -2.27 0.98 -17.29
N ASP A 71 -3.51 0.64 -17.03
CA ASP A 71 -3.96 -0.74 -16.85
C ASP A 71 -3.82 -1.54 -18.16
N ASP A 72 -4.15 -0.95 -19.30
CA ASP A 72 -3.97 -1.55 -20.64
C ASP A 72 -2.50 -1.86 -20.93
N ARG A 73 -1.57 -1.02 -20.44
CA ARG A 73 -0.13 -1.20 -20.66
C ARG A 73 0.52 -2.17 -19.67
N LEU A 74 0.06 -2.17 -18.41
CA LEU A 74 0.66 -2.97 -17.33
C LEU A 74 -0.06 -4.30 -17.12
N GLY A 75 -1.31 -4.45 -17.57
CA GLY A 75 -2.17 -5.57 -17.17
C GLY A 75 -2.56 -5.52 -15.69
N GLY A 76 -2.51 -4.32 -15.08
CA GLY A 76 -2.64 -4.10 -13.64
C GLY A 76 -1.32 -4.22 -12.87
N LEU A 77 -1.37 -4.09 -11.55
CA LEU A 77 -0.23 -4.22 -10.66
C LEU A 77 -0.03 -5.69 -10.28
N HIS A 78 1.09 -6.30 -10.66
CA HIS A 78 1.36 -7.70 -10.39
C HIS A 78 2.12 -7.91 -9.08
N LYS A 79 2.02 -9.13 -8.55
CA LYS A 79 2.79 -9.52 -7.36
C LYS A 79 4.27 -9.50 -7.67
N SER A 80 5.07 -9.05 -6.71
CA SER A 80 6.54 -8.96 -6.79
C SER A 80 7.09 -7.90 -7.74
N ASP A 81 6.25 -7.08 -8.39
CA ASP A 81 6.70 -5.97 -9.20
C ASP A 81 7.14 -4.78 -8.34
N LEU A 82 8.14 -4.07 -8.83
CA LEU A 82 8.57 -2.77 -8.34
C LEU A 82 8.30 -1.73 -9.42
N ILE A 83 7.32 -0.85 -9.18
CA ILE A 83 6.94 0.22 -10.09
C ILE A 83 7.43 1.55 -9.52
N ILE A 84 8.23 2.28 -10.29
CA ILE A 84 8.80 3.56 -9.87
C ILE A 84 8.11 4.70 -10.60
N ILE A 85 7.53 5.63 -9.83
CA ILE A 85 6.94 6.88 -10.35
C ILE A 85 7.91 8.01 -10.08
N ALA A 86 8.48 8.59 -11.13
CA ALA A 86 9.41 9.71 -11.04
C ALA A 86 8.85 10.97 -11.72
N GLY A 87 9.25 12.12 -11.24
CA GLY A 87 8.85 13.41 -11.79
C GLY A 87 9.43 14.57 -10.98
N ARG A 88 9.45 15.76 -11.55
CA ARG A 88 9.88 16.98 -10.85
C ARG A 88 8.97 17.28 -9.65
N PRO A 89 9.42 18.04 -8.66
CA PRO A 89 8.56 18.52 -7.57
C PRO A 89 7.28 19.16 -8.12
N SER A 90 6.19 19.00 -7.40
CA SER A 90 4.86 19.56 -7.74
C SER A 90 4.20 19.04 -9.03
N MET A 91 4.75 17.99 -9.66
CA MET A 91 4.16 17.38 -10.87
C MET A 91 3.04 16.35 -10.57
N GLY A 92 2.60 16.24 -9.33
CA GLY A 92 1.46 15.39 -8.98
C GLY A 92 1.79 13.92 -8.68
N LYS A 93 3.06 13.54 -8.44
CA LYS A 93 3.44 12.18 -8.07
C LYS A 93 2.60 11.59 -6.95
N THR A 94 2.50 12.32 -5.83
CA THR A 94 1.72 11.88 -4.66
C THR A 94 0.23 11.80 -4.97
N ALA A 95 -0.31 12.71 -5.80
CA ALA A 95 -1.70 12.66 -6.25
C ALA A 95 -1.96 11.37 -7.04
N LEU A 96 -1.10 11.08 -8.01
CA LEU A 96 -1.20 9.86 -8.82
C LEU A 96 -1.11 8.60 -7.95
N ALA A 97 -0.12 8.53 -7.04
CA ALA A 97 0.04 7.39 -6.14
C ALA A 97 -1.18 7.22 -5.21
N THR A 98 -1.75 8.32 -4.70
CA THR A 98 -2.95 8.30 -3.85
C THR A 98 -4.16 7.79 -4.62
N ASN A 99 -4.34 8.24 -5.87
CA ASN A 99 -5.45 7.79 -6.72
C ASN A 99 -5.32 6.30 -7.07
N ILE A 100 -4.12 5.84 -7.42
CA ILE A 100 -3.87 4.41 -7.66
C ILE A 100 -4.20 3.60 -6.41
N ALA A 101 -3.73 4.01 -5.23
CA ALA A 101 -3.99 3.30 -3.98
C ALA A 101 -5.49 3.26 -3.64
N PHE A 102 -6.20 4.38 -3.83
CA PHE A 102 -7.63 4.47 -3.62
C PHE A 102 -8.41 3.57 -4.60
N ASN A 103 -8.18 3.70 -5.91
CA ASN A 103 -8.85 2.91 -6.93
C ASN A 103 -8.59 1.40 -6.74
N ALA A 104 -7.33 1.03 -6.46
CA ALA A 104 -6.97 -0.35 -6.16
C ALA A 104 -7.72 -0.89 -4.93
N SER A 105 -7.87 -0.07 -3.87
CA SER A 105 -8.61 -0.47 -2.66
C SER A 105 -10.10 -0.67 -2.92
N GLN A 106 -10.72 0.17 -3.76
CA GLN A 106 -12.11 0.00 -4.20
C GLN A 106 -12.29 -1.32 -4.97
N LYS A 107 -11.42 -1.59 -5.92
CA LYS A 107 -11.47 -2.83 -6.72
C LYS A 107 -11.25 -4.08 -5.88
N LEU A 108 -10.38 -4.02 -4.88
CA LEU A 108 -10.21 -5.13 -3.94
C LEU A 108 -11.47 -5.37 -3.11
N GLN A 109 -12.12 -4.32 -2.63
CA GLN A 109 -13.38 -4.42 -1.89
C GLN A 109 -14.50 -5.01 -2.77
N GLU A 110 -14.67 -4.51 -3.99
CA GLU A 110 -15.65 -5.02 -4.97
C GLU A 110 -15.45 -6.51 -5.30
N SER A 111 -14.18 -6.94 -5.38
CA SER A 111 -13.84 -8.33 -5.70
C SER A 111 -14.07 -9.31 -4.54
N GLY A 112 -14.36 -8.82 -3.34
CA GLY A 112 -14.49 -9.64 -2.12
C GLY A 112 -13.23 -10.39 -1.71
N LYS A 113 -12.09 -10.10 -2.33
CA LYS A 113 -10.81 -10.73 -1.99
C LYS A 113 -10.29 -10.19 -0.66
N LYS A 114 -9.84 -11.08 0.21
CA LYS A 114 -9.12 -10.70 1.42
C LYS A 114 -7.73 -10.17 1.05
N SER A 115 -7.65 -8.89 0.79
CA SER A 115 -6.43 -8.20 0.40
C SER A 115 -6.55 -6.72 0.81
N CYS A 116 -5.42 -6.07 1.00
CA CYS A 116 -5.40 -4.67 1.42
C CYS A 116 -4.28 -3.90 0.72
N ILE A 117 -4.42 -2.58 0.72
CA ILE A 117 -3.42 -1.64 0.25
C ILE A 117 -2.75 -0.99 1.47
N ALA A 118 -1.43 -0.98 1.51
CA ALA A 118 -0.65 -0.24 2.51
C ALA A 118 0.03 0.95 1.83
N PHE A 119 -0.25 2.15 2.32
CA PHE A 119 0.34 3.39 1.84
C PHE A 119 1.28 3.97 2.91
N PHE A 120 2.58 3.94 2.64
CA PHE A 120 3.60 4.53 3.52
C PHE A 120 3.92 5.93 3.05
N SER A 121 3.55 6.93 3.84
CA SER A 121 3.77 8.35 3.53
C SER A 121 4.90 8.91 4.36
N LEU A 122 5.92 9.46 3.70
CA LEU A 122 7.07 10.09 4.37
C LEU A 122 6.99 11.62 4.42
N GLU A 123 6.06 12.21 3.65
CA GLU A 123 5.96 13.67 3.52
C GLU A 123 4.61 14.21 4.01
N MET A 124 3.53 13.44 3.87
CA MET A 124 2.17 13.88 4.15
C MET A 124 1.57 13.09 5.31
N SER A 125 0.82 13.76 6.16
CA SER A 125 0.06 13.10 7.22
C SER A 125 -1.12 12.30 6.65
N SER A 126 -1.60 11.33 7.43
CA SER A 126 -2.79 10.54 7.12
C SER A 126 -4.03 11.43 6.92
N GLU A 127 -4.16 12.49 7.73
CA GLU A 127 -5.22 13.50 7.59
C GLU A 127 -5.16 14.23 6.24
N GLN A 128 -3.96 14.64 5.80
CA GLN A 128 -3.79 15.32 4.50
C GLN A 128 -4.14 14.40 3.33
N LEU A 129 -3.74 13.14 3.40
CA LEU A 129 -4.06 12.14 2.37
C LEU A 129 -5.57 11.84 2.35
N SER A 130 -6.18 11.63 3.51
CA SER A 130 -7.62 11.40 3.63
C SER A 130 -8.44 12.60 3.15
N THR A 131 -8.01 13.83 3.48
CA THR A 131 -8.65 15.05 2.98
C THR A 131 -8.57 15.13 1.46
N ARG A 132 -7.45 14.73 0.86
CA ARG A 132 -7.31 14.71 -0.61
C ARG A 132 -8.26 13.71 -1.25
N ILE A 133 -8.34 12.49 -0.74
CA ILE A 133 -9.24 11.45 -1.23
C ILE A 133 -10.69 11.92 -1.11
N LEU A 134 -11.09 12.40 0.07
CA LEU A 134 -12.45 12.88 0.30
C LEU A 134 -12.81 14.08 -0.59
N ALA A 135 -11.88 15.02 -0.78
CA ALA A 135 -12.10 16.18 -1.65
C ALA A 135 -12.35 15.74 -3.10
N GLU A 136 -11.59 14.77 -3.59
CA GLU A 136 -11.72 14.23 -4.93
C GLU A 136 -13.04 13.48 -5.10
N GLN A 137 -13.37 12.60 -4.18
CA GLN A 137 -14.59 11.79 -4.23
C GLN A 137 -15.86 12.61 -4.03
N SER A 138 -15.85 13.59 -3.14
CA SER A 138 -16.98 14.50 -2.93
C SER A 138 -17.09 15.61 -3.99
N ARG A 139 -16.02 15.79 -4.81
CA ARG A 139 -15.88 16.91 -5.76
C ARG A 139 -15.91 18.29 -5.11
N ILE A 140 -15.42 18.38 -3.87
CA ILE A 140 -15.28 19.63 -3.12
C ILE A 140 -13.79 19.97 -3.06
N LYS A 141 -13.44 21.22 -3.32
CA LYS A 141 -12.04 21.64 -3.31
C LYS A 141 -11.45 21.47 -1.90
N SER A 142 -10.30 20.78 -1.80
CA SER A 142 -9.62 20.53 -0.53
C SER A 142 -9.29 21.82 0.24
N ASN A 143 -9.04 22.92 -0.48
CA ASN A 143 -8.80 24.22 0.13
C ASN A 143 -10.05 24.80 0.80
N ASP A 144 -11.23 24.57 0.23
CA ASP A 144 -12.50 25.05 0.81
C ASP A 144 -12.87 24.21 2.05
N ILE A 145 -12.62 22.89 2.00
CA ILE A 145 -12.75 22.01 3.17
C ILE A 145 -11.87 22.50 4.32
N ARG A 146 -10.57 22.73 4.05
CA ARG A 146 -9.60 23.17 5.07
C ARG A 146 -9.90 24.55 5.65
N ARG A 147 -10.58 25.41 4.91
CA ARG A 147 -10.96 26.76 5.35
C ARG A 147 -12.37 26.85 5.91
N GLY A 148 -13.11 25.73 5.95
CA GLY A 148 -14.52 25.74 6.37
C GLY A 148 -15.43 26.54 5.44
N ARG A 149 -15.05 26.70 4.16
CA ARG A 149 -15.82 27.45 3.16
C ARG A 149 -16.66 26.52 2.30
N ILE A 150 -17.45 25.70 2.93
CA ILE A 150 -18.36 24.76 2.30
C ILE A 150 -19.78 25.02 2.77
N SER A 151 -20.78 24.83 1.89
CA SER A 151 -22.18 24.92 2.26
C SER A 151 -22.62 23.70 3.07
N ASP A 152 -23.78 23.80 3.74
CA ASP A 152 -24.37 22.69 4.48
C ASP A 152 -24.58 21.47 3.57
N GLU A 153 -25.08 21.67 2.36
CA GLU A 153 -25.24 20.62 1.35
C GLU A 153 -23.90 19.94 0.98
N GLN A 154 -22.83 20.74 0.85
CA GLN A 154 -21.50 20.22 0.57
C GLN A 154 -20.97 19.44 1.77
N PHE A 155 -21.25 19.88 2.97
CA PHE A 155 -20.85 19.19 4.19
C PHE A 155 -21.58 17.85 4.34
N ASP A 156 -22.90 17.81 4.08
CA ASP A 156 -23.66 16.57 4.08
C ASP A 156 -23.12 15.57 3.06
N LYS A 157 -22.86 16.03 1.84
CA LYS A 157 -22.23 15.22 0.80
C LYS A 157 -20.84 14.71 1.22
N PHE A 158 -20.04 15.53 1.87
CA PHE A 158 -18.73 15.14 2.40
C PHE A 158 -18.85 14.03 3.45
N LEU A 159 -19.81 14.13 4.36
CA LEU A 159 -20.10 13.12 5.37
C LEU A 159 -20.59 11.81 4.75
N GLU A 160 -21.49 11.88 3.77
CA GLU A 160 -21.96 10.70 3.04
C GLU A 160 -20.81 10.01 2.30
N THR A 161 -20.00 10.77 1.58
CA THR A 161 -18.79 10.25 0.91
C THR A 161 -17.86 9.57 1.90
N SER A 162 -17.62 10.19 3.06
CA SER A 162 -16.77 9.62 4.11
C SER A 162 -17.28 8.26 4.60
N LYS A 163 -18.58 8.13 4.81
CA LYS A 163 -19.19 6.84 5.20
C LYS A 163 -18.96 5.76 4.13
N ASN A 164 -19.17 6.11 2.88
CA ASN A 164 -19.07 5.17 1.75
C ASN A 164 -17.66 4.62 1.55
N ILE A 165 -16.62 5.41 1.87
CA ILE A 165 -15.22 5.01 1.67
C ILE A 165 -14.50 4.58 2.96
N SER A 166 -15.17 4.69 4.12
CA SER A 166 -14.54 4.37 5.43
C SER A 166 -14.12 2.91 5.58
N GLU A 167 -14.79 1.99 4.87
CA GLU A 167 -14.56 0.55 4.97
C GLU A 167 -13.56 0.03 3.91
N LEU A 168 -12.96 0.92 3.11
CA LEU A 168 -11.98 0.50 2.12
C LEU A 168 -10.74 -0.13 2.80
N PRO A 169 -10.20 -1.23 2.25
CA PRO A 169 -9.03 -1.90 2.80
C PRO A 169 -7.73 -1.13 2.47
N LEU A 170 -7.69 0.17 2.82
CA LEU A 170 -6.59 1.09 2.61
C LEU A 170 -6.00 1.52 3.97
N PHE A 171 -4.76 1.14 4.22
CA PHE A 171 -4.03 1.48 5.45
C PHE A 171 -2.96 2.52 5.16
N ILE A 172 -2.92 3.59 5.95
CA ILE A 172 -1.95 4.67 5.81
C ILE A 172 -1.01 4.65 7.02
N ASP A 173 0.28 4.63 6.73
CA ASP A 173 1.35 4.77 7.73
C ASP A 173 2.11 6.06 7.44
N GLU A 174 2.12 6.99 8.41
CA GLU A 174 2.77 8.30 8.29
C GLU A 174 4.03 8.42 9.14
N THR A 175 4.62 7.28 9.52
CA THR A 175 5.83 7.29 10.34
C THR A 175 6.99 7.93 9.58
N PRO A 176 7.52 9.07 10.03
CA PRO A 176 8.64 9.72 9.38
C PRO A 176 9.89 8.86 9.50
N ALA A 177 10.73 8.88 8.44
CA ALA A 177 12.00 8.16 8.41
C ALA A 177 11.89 6.65 8.75
N ILE A 178 10.77 6.02 8.40
CA ILE A 178 10.60 4.58 8.62
C ILE A 178 11.71 3.78 7.94
N THR A 179 12.30 2.84 8.65
CA THR A 179 13.29 1.93 8.07
C THR A 179 12.64 0.88 7.16
N ILE A 180 13.40 0.35 6.20
CA ILE A 180 12.90 -0.73 5.32
C ILE A 180 12.48 -1.96 6.13
N ALA A 181 13.23 -2.29 7.19
CA ALA A 181 12.90 -3.39 8.08
C ALA A 181 11.55 -3.17 8.79
N ALA A 182 11.33 -1.98 9.36
CA ALA A 182 10.08 -1.64 10.02
C ALA A 182 8.89 -1.62 9.02
N MET A 183 9.09 -1.05 7.83
CA MET A 183 8.09 -1.07 6.74
C MET A 183 7.71 -2.51 6.36
N SER A 184 8.70 -3.38 6.15
CA SER A 184 8.49 -4.78 5.81
C SER A 184 7.72 -5.53 6.91
N ASN A 185 8.07 -5.30 8.18
CA ASN A 185 7.38 -5.92 9.30
C ASN A 185 5.91 -5.46 9.41
N ARG A 186 5.64 -4.18 9.22
CA ARG A 186 4.28 -3.64 9.21
C ARG A 186 3.47 -4.19 8.05
N ALA A 187 4.03 -4.23 6.85
CA ALA A 187 3.38 -4.81 5.67
C ALA A 187 3.04 -6.30 5.89
N ARG A 188 3.97 -7.08 6.45
CA ARG A 188 3.72 -8.50 6.80
C ARG A 188 2.64 -8.66 7.88
N ARG A 189 2.60 -7.74 8.84
CA ARG A 189 1.56 -7.75 9.89
C ARG A 189 0.18 -7.50 9.30
N ILE A 190 0.04 -6.47 8.47
CA ILE A 190 -1.22 -6.15 7.77
C ILE A 190 -1.67 -7.35 6.93
N LYS A 191 -0.77 -7.93 6.12
CA LYS A 191 -1.04 -9.12 5.30
C LYS A 191 -1.53 -10.34 6.10
N ARG A 192 -1.17 -10.48 7.38
CA ARG A 192 -1.63 -11.59 8.23
C ARG A 192 -3.02 -11.36 8.81
N ILE A 193 -3.46 -10.13 8.90
CA ILE A 193 -4.75 -9.75 9.48
C ILE A 193 -5.84 -9.71 8.40
N HIS A 194 -5.46 -9.36 7.18
CA HIS A 194 -6.30 -9.23 5.99
C HIS A 194 -5.86 -10.15 4.87
#